data_e37d4d7c7398e064028492111d0810f3
#
_entry.id   e37d4d7c7398e064028492111d0810f3
#
_cell.length_a   1.000
_cell.length_b   1.000
_cell.length_c   1.000
_cell.angle_alpha   90.00
_cell.angle_beta   90.00
_cell.angle_gamma   90.00
#
_symmetry.space_group_name_H-M   'P 1'
#
loop_
_entity.id
_entity.type
_entity.pdbx_description
1 polymer ?
#
loop_
_entity_poly.entity_id
_entity_poly.type
_entity_poly.pdbx_seq_one_letter_code
_entity_poly.pdbx_strand_id
1 'polypeptide(L)'
;LDFNARLSYSTVDGLGGGADTNESNAANSTVANAVVFRPVSSLKNSDDDEENSSAQQKSPLERLLATDKTRNTFNQNYNVGLNWKPFKNWTFRSEFGYGWKYDDTEQYWGVDAVSNSKYGYNGQPQAYLLREKTMSWRNANTVTYDNKKLFKGRDKLNVLLGHEVSSSQKKSIENVSVAFPVTMNFDDM
;
A
#
# COMPACT_ATOMS: atom_id res chain seq x y z
N LEU A 1 0.03 5.59 -33.82
CA LEU A 1 -0.85 5.72 -32.67
C LEU A 1 -0.69 4.46 -31.83
N ASP A 2 -0.32 4.63 -30.57
CA ASP A 2 -0.13 3.55 -29.62
C ASP A 2 -1.12 3.75 -28.47
N PHE A 3 -1.81 2.67 -28.10
CA PHE A 3 -2.72 2.65 -26.97
C PHE A 3 -2.38 1.46 -26.08
N ASN A 4 -2.24 1.71 -24.80
CA ASN A 4 -2.02 0.68 -23.80
C ASN A 4 -2.97 0.92 -22.61
N ALA A 5 -3.70 -0.12 -22.21
CA ALA A 5 -4.55 -0.13 -21.05
C ALA A 5 -4.15 -1.30 -20.16
N ARG A 6 -3.94 -1.02 -18.88
CA ARG A 6 -3.64 -2.02 -17.87
C ARG A 6 -4.59 -1.86 -16.70
N LEU A 7 -5.32 -2.93 -16.41
CA LEU A 7 -6.21 -3.02 -15.26
C LEU A 7 -5.70 -4.15 -14.37
N SER A 8 -5.68 -3.91 -13.07
CA SER A 8 -5.37 -4.93 -12.09
C SER A 8 -6.26 -4.78 -10.87
N TYR A 9 -6.70 -5.91 -10.35
CA TYR A 9 -7.39 -6.02 -9.08
C TYR A 9 -6.65 -7.04 -8.24
N SER A 10 -6.42 -6.73 -6.99
CA SER A 10 -5.82 -7.65 -6.04
C SER A 10 -6.50 -7.53 -4.68
N THR A 11 -6.77 -8.66 -4.07
CA THR A 11 -7.21 -8.76 -2.69
C THR A 11 -6.09 -9.45 -1.91
N VAL A 12 -5.77 -8.91 -0.77
CA VAL A 12 -4.82 -9.50 0.16
C VAL A 12 -5.53 -9.63 1.49
N ASP A 13 -5.77 -10.88 1.88
CA ASP A 13 -6.24 -11.25 3.20
C ASP A 13 -5.00 -11.59 4.03
N GLY A 14 -4.78 -10.87 5.08
CA GLY A 14 -3.53 -10.94 5.80
C GLY A 14 -3.70 -11.07 7.30
N LEU A 15 -2.67 -11.59 7.91
CA LEU A 15 -2.56 -11.78 9.35
C LEU A 15 -2.34 -10.46 10.12
N GLY A 16 -2.76 -9.33 9.58
CA GLY A 16 -2.55 -8.04 10.21
C GLY A 16 -1.09 -7.55 10.23
N GLY A 17 -0.14 -8.43 9.94
CA GLY A 17 1.29 -8.16 9.85
C GLY A 17 1.73 -8.02 8.41
N GLY A 18 1.34 -7.04 7.71
CA GLY A 18 1.90 -6.73 6.40
C GLY A 18 2.82 -5.53 6.51
N ALA A 19 3.60 -5.29 5.48
CA ALA A 19 4.58 -4.22 5.33
C ALA A 19 4.05 -2.78 5.58
N ASP A 20 2.94 -2.65 6.25
CA ASP A 20 2.47 -1.40 6.81
C ASP A 20 3.38 -1.05 7.99
N THR A 21 4.30 -0.24 7.67
CA THR A 21 5.25 0.63 8.36
C THR A 21 5.19 0.81 9.89
N ASN A 22 4.22 0.25 10.57
CA ASN A 22 4.12 0.26 12.03
C ASN A 22 4.71 -0.99 12.69
N GLU A 23 5.16 -1.97 11.93
CA GLU A 23 5.93 -3.12 12.42
C GLU A 23 7.41 -2.81 12.65
N SER A 24 7.82 -1.56 12.51
CA SER A 24 9.16 -1.14 12.89
C SER A 24 9.47 -1.37 14.38
N ASN A 25 8.45 -1.61 15.20
CA ASN A 25 8.63 -2.20 16.51
C ASN A 25 8.52 -3.72 16.41
N ALA A 26 9.66 -4.39 16.27
CA ALA A 26 9.78 -5.84 16.28
C ALA A 26 9.05 -6.50 17.49
N ALA A 27 8.80 -5.75 18.55
CA ALA A 27 8.05 -6.17 19.72
C ALA A 27 6.56 -6.45 19.45
N ASN A 28 5.98 -5.90 18.38
CA ASN A 28 4.56 -6.02 18.08
C ASN A 28 4.25 -6.94 16.88
N SER A 29 5.27 -7.42 16.19
CA SER A 29 5.10 -8.35 15.09
C SER A 29 4.62 -9.72 15.58
N THR A 30 3.56 -10.25 14.97
CA THR A 30 3.05 -11.60 15.28
C THR A 30 4.13 -12.66 15.11
N VAL A 31 4.98 -12.51 14.08
CA VAL A 31 6.09 -13.42 13.79
C VAL A 31 7.18 -13.30 14.86
N ALA A 32 7.57 -12.08 15.24
CA ALA A 32 8.56 -11.88 16.30
C ALA A 32 8.05 -12.43 17.63
N ASN A 33 6.78 -12.22 17.96
CA ASN A 33 6.16 -12.80 19.14
C ASN A 33 6.12 -14.33 19.09
N ALA A 34 5.91 -14.93 17.92
CA ALA A 34 5.92 -16.40 17.76
C ALA A 34 7.32 -16.97 18.02
N VAL A 35 8.37 -16.27 17.64
CA VAL A 35 9.78 -16.69 17.88
C VAL A 35 10.15 -16.62 19.35
N VAL A 36 9.64 -15.62 20.08
CA VAL A 36 9.98 -15.39 21.50
C VAL A 36 9.02 -16.13 22.45
N PHE A 37 7.89 -16.61 21.90
CA PHE A 37 6.88 -17.29 22.70
C PHE A 37 7.40 -18.64 23.21
N ARG A 38 7.33 -18.82 24.52
CA ARG A 38 7.71 -20.10 25.14
C ARG A 38 6.57 -21.10 24.93
N PRO A 39 6.81 -22.21 24.21
CA PRO A 39 5.74 -23.17 23.88
C PRO A 39 5.22 -23.98 25.08
N VAL A 40 5.90 -23.87 26.22
CA VAL A 40 5.51 -24.57 27.46
C VAL A 40 5.21 -23.50 28.50
N SER A 41 3.97 -23.43 28.98
CA SER A 41 3.65 -22.72 30.20
C SER A 41 4.50 -23.33 31.31
N SER A 42 5.33 -22.51 31.96
CA SER A 42 6.00 -22.98 33.17
C SER A 42 4.91 -23.51 34.09
N LEU A 43 4.99 -24.78 34.45
CA LEU A 43 4.20 -25.32 35.54
C LEU A 43 4.40 -24.35 36.71
N LYS A 44 3.34 -23.74 37.18
CA LYS A 44 3.37 -22.89 38.37
C LYS A 44 3.96 -23.71 39.51
N ASN A 45 5.22 -23.54 39.76
CA ASN A 45 5.82 -23.93 41.01
C ASN A 45 5.84 -22.70 41.89
N SER A 46 4.97 -22.74 42.90
CA SER A 46 5.02 -21.98 44.18
C SER A 46 4.93 -20.45 44.14
N ASP A 47 4.08 -20.05 44.80
CA ASP A 47 3.62 -18.95 45.72
C ASP A 47 4.45 -17.65 45.87
N ASP A 48 5.54 -17.40 45.18
CA ASP A 48 6.44 -16.26 45.44
C ASP A 48 6.75 -15.33 44.26
N ASP A 49 6.11 -15.47 43.11
CA ASP A 49 6.40 -14.60 41.95
C ASP A 49 5.16 -13.77 41.52
N GLU A 50 4.55 -13.05 42.40
CA GLU A 50 3.54 -12.03 42.03
C GLU A 50 4.13 -10.81 41.31
N GLU A 51 5.44 -10.64 41.30
CA GLU A 51 6.06 -9.41 40.75
C GLU A 51 6.62 -9.58 39.33
N ASN A 52 6.58 -10.77 38.76
CA ASN A 52 7.06 -11.04 37.39
C ASN A 52 6.00 -11.60 36.46
N SER A 53 4.75 -11.30 36.69
CA SER A 53 3.73 -11.40 35.65
C SER A 53 3.98 -10.32 34.59
N SER A 54 5.12 -10.44 33.91
CA SER A 54 5.27 -9.85 32.60
C SER A 54 4.14 -10.41 31.75
N ALA A 55 3.02 -9.69 31.81
CA ALA A 55 1.81 -9.81 31.07
C ALA A 55 1.65 -11.21 30.47
N GLN A 56 0.68 -11.95 30.87
CA GLN A 56 0.26 -13.17 30.19
C GLN A 56 0.42 -12.95 28.69
N GLN A 57 1.57 -13.35 28.16
CA GLN A 57 1.83 -13.22 26.75
C GLN A 57 0.83 -14.13 26.07
N LYS A 58 -0.25 -13.52 25.56
CA LYS A 58 -1.25 -14.25 24.81
C LYS A 58 -0.57 -15.02 23.69
N SER A 59 -1.02 -16.22 23.46
CA SER A 59 -0.48 -17.09 22.43
C SER A 59 -0.46 -16.33 21.09
N PRO A 60 0.62 -16.40 20.30
CA PRO A 60 0.64 -15.84 18.94
C PRO A 60 -0.52 -16.32 18.08
N LEU A 61 -0.99 -17.53 18.30
CA LEU A 61 -2.16 -18.09 17.62
C LEU A 61 -3.46 -17.39 18.02
N GLU A 62 -3.66 -17.12 19.31
CA GLU A 62 -4.84 -16.39 19.78
C GLU A 62 -4.87 -14.96 19.22
N ARG A 63 -3.72 -14.29 19.18
CA ARG A 63 -3.60 -12.97 18.56
C ARG A 63 -3.89 -13.00 17.07
N LEU A 64 -3.43 -14.05 16.40
CA LEU A 64 -3.65 -14.25 14.99
C LEU A 64 -5.15 -14.41 14.68
N LEU A 65 -5.82 -15.27 15.44
CA LEU A 65 -7.25 -15.53 15.30
C LEU A 65 -8.12 -14.34 15.71
N ALA A 66 -7.58 -13.43 16.52
CA ALA A 66 -8.26 -12.21 16.95
C ALA A 66 -7.98 -11.00 16.05
N THR A 67 -7.23 -11.17 14.97
CA THR A 67 -6.91 -10.07 14.03
C THR A 67 -7.39 -10.46 12.64
N ASP A 68 -8.17 -9.58 12.04
CA ASP A 68 -8.57 -9.71 10.65
C ASP A 68 -8.13 -8.49 9.85
N LYS A 69 -7.68 -8.69 8.62
CA LYS A 69 -7.24 -7.63 7.73
C LYS A 69 -7.48 -8.00 6.28
N THR A 70 -8.22 -7.16 5.61
CA THR A 70 -8.44 -7.27 4.17
C THR A 70 -7.99 -5.98 3.49
N ARG A 71 -7.25 -6.12 2.40
CA ARG A 71 -6.86 -5.02 1.55
C ARG A 71 -7.23 -5.30 0.11
N ASN A 72 -8.08 -4.45 -0.43
CA ASN A 72 -8.50 -4.48 -1.82
C ASN A 72 -7.81 -3.34 -2.58
N THR A 73 -7.08 -3.69 -3.63
CA THR A 73 -6.41 -2.71 -4.48
C THR A 73 -6.95 -2.82 -5.90
N PHE A 74 -7.47 -1.74 -6.42
CA PHE A 74 -7.87 -1.60 -7.81
C PHE A 74 -7.00 -0.55 -8.50
N ASN A 75 -6.36 -0.93 -9.60
CA ASN A 75 -5.43 -0.06 -10.30
C ASN A 75 -5.71 -0.07 -11.82
N GLN A 76 -5.82 1.13 -12.37
CA GLN A 76 -6.05 1.36 -13.79
C GLN A 76 -4.98 2.31 -14.33
N ASN A 77 -4.35 1.93 -15.42
CA ASN A 77 -3.38 2.75 -16.11
C ASN A 77 -3.68 2.75 -17.61
N TYR A 78 -3.82 3.93 -18.16
CA TYR A 78 -4.07 4.16 -19.57
C TYR A 78 -2.97 5.03 -20.13
N ASN A 79 -2.40 4.62 -21.27
CA ASN A 79 -1.39 5.38 -21.96
C ASN A 79 -1.76 5.46 -23.45
N VAL A 80 -1.71 6.67 -23.97
CA VAL A 80 -1.92 6.96 -25.38
C VAL A 80 -0.70 7.66 -25.91
N GLY A 81 -0.14 7.18 -27.00
CA GLY A 81 1.00 7.75 -27.68
C GLY A 81 0.68 8.08 -29.14
N LEU A 82 0.99 9.28 -29.56
CA LEU A 82 0.93 9.72 -30.92
C LEU A 82 2.35 10.02 -31.42
N ASN A 83 2.76 9.38 -32.49
CA ASN A 83 4.01 9.64 -33.17
C ASN A 83 3.71 10.12 -34.57
N TRP A 84 4.03 11.36 -34.89
CA TRP A 84 3.70 12.02 -36.12
C TRP A 84 4.93 12.62 -36.81
N LYS A 85 5.09 12.34 -38.10
CA LYS A 85 6.20 12.81 -38.92
C LYS A 85 5.66 13.63 -40.09
N PRO A 86 5.27 14.89 -39.90
CA PRO A 86 4.67 15.72 -40.95
C PRO A 86 5.65 16.15 -42.00
N PHE A 87 6.92 16.30 -41.63
CA PHE A 87 7.98 16.77 -42.54
C PHE A 87 9.19 15.88 -42.45
N LYS A 88 10.00 15.89 -43.51
CA LYS A 88 11.29 15.21 -43.55
C LYS A 88 12.16 15.74 -42.39
N ASN A 89 12.76 14.84 -41.62
CA ASN A 89 13.62 15.14 -40.49
C ASN A 89 12.91 15.63 -39.20
N TRP A 90 11.59 15.80 -39.21
CA TRP A 90 10.83 16.22 -38.02
C TRP A 90 9.98 15.07 -37.48
N THR A 91 10.08 14.85 -36.19
CA THR A 91 9.24 13.87 -35.46
C THR A 91 8.62 14.57 -34.28
N PHE A 92 7.30 14.54 -34.22
CA PHE A 92 6.49 14.98 -33.07
C PHE A 92 6.00 13.75 -32.34
N ARG A 93 6.22 13.72 -31.04
CA ARG A 93 5.70 12.67 -30.17
C ARG A 93 4.92 13.32 -29.04
N SER A 94 3.69 12.87 -28.86
CA SER A 94 2.82 13.26 -27.74
C SER A 94 2.40 12.00 -27.01
N GLU A 95 2.60 11.99 -25.70
CA GLU A 95 2.22 10.89 -24.83
C GLU A 95 1.31 11.42 -23.73
N PHE A 96 0.19 10.76 -23.53
CA PHE A 96 -0.73 11.03 -22.45
C PHE A 96 -0.90 9.75 -21.63
N GLY A 97 -0.65 9.87 -20.33
CA GLY A 97 -0.86 8.81 -19.35
C GLY A 97 -1.91 9.23 -18.33
N TYR A 98 -2.78 8.33 -17.97
CA TYR A 98 -3.74 8.48 -16.87
C TYR A 98 -3.69 7.25 -15.98
N GLY A 99 -3.53 7.47 -14.69
CA GLY A 99 -3.52 6.45 -13.65
C GLY A 99 -4.59 6.73 -12.60
N TRP A 100 -5.31 5.69 -12.23
CA TRP A 100 -6.26 5.71 -11.14
C TRP A 100 -6.05 4.48 -10.27
N LYS A 101 -5.83 4.71 -8.97
CA LYS A 101 -5.64 3.67 -7.97
C LYS A 101 -6.60 3.88 -6.81
N TYR A 102 -7.23 2.81 -6.40
CA TYR A 102 -8.08 2.77 -5.22
C TYR A 102 -7.61 1.64 -4.32
N ASP A 103 -7.27 1.99 -3.08
CA ASP A 103 -6.92 1.06 -2.02
C ASP A 103 -8.01 1.17 -0.94
N ASP A 104 -8.55 0.02 -0.56
CA ASP A 104 -9.49 -0.12 0.56
C ASP A 104 -8.87 -1.13 1.54
N THR A 105 -8.57 -0.67 2.74
CA THR A 105 -7.98 -1.49 3.79
C THR A 105 -8.90 -1.47 4.98
N GLU A 106 -9.33 -2.64 5.38
CA GLU A 106 -10.15 -2.88 6.55
C GLU A 106 -9.35 -3.77 7.50
N GLN A 107 -9.29 -3.39 8.76
CA GLN A 107 -8.58 -4.16 9.78
C GLN A 107 -9.34 -4.13 11.10
N TYR A 108 -9.42 -5.30 11.72
CA TYR A 108 -10.07 -5.51 13.00
C TYR A 108 -9.09 -6.13 13.98
N TRP A 109 -9.13 -5.68 15.20
CA TRP A 109 -8.42 -6.26 16.32
C TRP A 109 -9.42 -6.60 17.41
N GLY A 110 -9.60 -7.88 17.69
CA GLY A 110 -10.37 -8.38 18.80
C GLY A 110 -9.65 -8.14 20.13
N VAL A 111 -10.31 -8.46 21.22
CA VAL A 111 -9.81 -8.26 22.60
C VAL A 111 -8.42 -8.85 22.82
N ASP A 112 -8.14 -9.99 22.18
CA ASP A 112 -6.87 -10.69 22.34
C ASP A 112 -5.72 -10.10 21.52
N ALA A 113 -6.04 -9.26 20.53
CA ALA A 113 -5.08 -8.59 19.65
C ALA A 113 -4.90 -7.10 19.93
N VAL A 114 -5.71 -6.51 20.83
CA VAL A 114 -5.75 -5.06 21.07
C VAL A 114 -4.39 -4.48 21.49
N SER A 115 -3.57 -5.25 22.21
CA SER A 115 -2.23 -4.80 22.61
C SER A 115 -1.30 -4.53 21.43
N ASN A 116 -1.61 -5.06 20.25
CA ASN A 116 -0.85 -4.87 19.01
C ASN A 116 -1.40 -3.72 18.16
N SER A 117 -2.54 -3.17 18.54
CA SER A 117 -3.14 -2.06 17.82
C SER A 117 -2.40 -0.75 18.06
N LYS A 118 -2.17 0.00 17.00
CA LYS A 118 -1.66 1.38 17.07
C LYS A 118 -2.57 2.29 17.91
N TYR A 119 -3.85 1.99 17.95
CA TYR A 119 -4.88 2.80 18.59
C TYR A 119 -5.40 2.19 19.89
N GLY A 120 -4.65 1.24 20.49
CA GLY A 120 -5.03 0.49 21.69
C GLY A 120 -5.82 1.31 22.70
N TYR A 121 -7.03 0.88 23.03
CA TYR A 121 -7.90 1.56 23.95
C TYR A 121 -8.52 0.57 24.95
N ASN A 122 -8.07 0.63 26.19
CA ASN A 122 -8.64 -0.11 27.34
C ASN A 122 -8.96 -1.60 27.11
N GLY A 123 -8.19 -2.31 26.27
CA GLY A 123 -8.43 -3.72 26.00
C GLY A 123 -9.71 -4.03 25.23
N GLN A 124 -10.34 -3.05 24.60
CA GLN A 124 -11.56 -3.22 23.82
C GLN A 124 -11.26 -3.44 22.34
N PRO A 125 -12.12 -4.16 21.61
CA PRO A 125 -11.98 -4.36 20.19
C PRO A 125 -11.90 -3.03 19.41
N GLN A 126 -11.18 -3.05 18.31
CA GLN A 126 -10.96 -1.89 17.47
C GLN A 126 -11.11 -2.24 16.00
N ALA A 127 -11.62 -1.30 15.23
CA ALA A 127 -11.68 -1.38 13.78
C ALA A 127 -10.97 -0.18 13.15
N TYR A 128 -10.30 -0.45 12.06
CA TYR A 128 -9.60 0.52 11.25
C TYR A 128 -10.02 0.39 9.80
N LEU A 129 -10.40 1.50 9.21
CA LEU A 129 -10.79 1.57 7.83
C LEU A 129 -10.00 2.69 7.14
N LEU A 130 -9.25 2.33 6.09
CA LEU A 130 -8.49 3.26 5.30
C LEU A 130 -8.89 3.13 3.84
N ARG A 131 -9.44 4.21 3.29
CA ARG A 131 -9.76 4.33 1.87
C ARG A 131 -8.89 5.38 1.21
N GLU A 132 -8.09 4.96 0.27
CA GLU A 132 -7.19 5.82 -0.46
C GLU A 132 -7.51 5.82 -1.95
N LYS A 133 -7.64 7.01 -2.51
CA LYS A 133 -7.84 7.22 -3.94
C LYS A 133 -6.72 8.08 -4.47
N THR A 134 -5.97 7.55 -5.43
CA THR A 134 -4.91 8.28 -6.11
C THR A 134 -5.28 8.42 -7.58
N MET A 135 -5.27 9.65 -8.08
CA MET A 135 -5.43 9.97 -9.49
C MET A 135 -4.18 10.67 -9.97
N SER A 136 -3.65 10.25 -11.09
CA SER A 136 -2.48 10.86 -11.70
C SER A 136 -2.68 11.00 -13.20
N TRP A 137 -2.14 12.05 -13.77
CA TRP A 137 -2.04 12.19 -15.20
C TRP A 137 -0.71 12.82 -15.59
N ARG A 138 -0.25 12.49 -16.77
CA ARG A 138 0.99 12.99 -17.35
C ARG A 138 0.77 13.25 -18.83
N ASN A 139 1.23 14.39 -19.30
CA ASN A 139 1.32 14.70 -20.72
C ASN A 139 2.74 15.10 -21.06
N ALA A 140 3.35 14.37 -21.97
CA ALA A 140 4.70 14.61 -22.44
C ALA A 140 4.69 14.84 -23.95
N ASN A 141 5.25 15.94 -24.39
CA ASN A 141 5.33 16.31 -25.80
C ASN A 141 6.79 16.52 -26.17
N THR A 142 7.23 15.89 -27.24
CA THR A 142 8.59 16.05 -27.74
C THR A 142 8.60 16.35 -29.22
N VAL A 143 9.54 17.18 -29.62
CA VAL A 143 9.81 17.52 -31.01
C VAL A 143 11.27 17.19 -31.27
N THR A 144 11.50 16.34 -32.24
CA THR A 144 12.85 15.95 -32.66
C THR A 144 13.08 16.42 -34.08
N TYR A 145 14.19 17.12 -34.30
CA TYR A 145 14.73 17.40 -35.62
C TYR A 145 15.99 16.57 -35.82
N ASP A 146 16.03 15.71 -36.84
CA ASP A 146 17.17 14.86 -37.16
C ASP A 146 17.58 15.06 -38.62
N ASN A 147 18.70 15.73 -38.83
CA ASN A 147 19.27 15.93 -40.14
C ASN A 147 20.65 15.28 -40.22
N LYS A 148 20.74 14.20 -41.04
CA LYS A 148 21.96 13.43 -41.22
C LYS A 148 22.87 13.96 -42.36
N LYS A 149 22.46 15.01 -43.07
CA LYS A 149 23.15 15.57 -44.23
C LYS A 149 23.21 17.09 -44.20
N LEU A 150 23.55 17.68 -43.05
CA LEU A 150 23.80 19.10 -42.96
C LEU A 150 25.12 19.43 -43.68
N PHE A 151 25.21 20.62 -44.25
CA PHE A 151 26.44 21.12 -44.95
C PHE A 151 27.05 20.10 -45.96
N LYS A 152 26.25 19.65 -46.92
CA LYS A 152 26.66 18.71 -47.96
C LYS A 152 27.10 17.33 -47.44
N GLY A 153 26.54 16.91 -46.29
CA GLY A 153 26.75 15.56 -45.77
C GLY A 153 27.96 15.42 -44.86
N ARG A 154 28.59 16.53 -44.46
CA ARG A 154 29.70 16.50 -43.46
C ARG A 154 29.24 16.39 -42.02
N ASP A 155 28.07 16.95 -41.71
CA ASP A 155 27.64 17.08 -40.35
C ASP A 155 26.26 16.44 -40.11
N LYS A 156 26.05 15.97 -38.93
CA LYS A 156 24.76 15.47 -38.43
C LYS A 156 24.27 16.39 -37.30
N LEU A 157 23.03 16.82 -37.38
CA LEU A 157 22.39 17.61 -36.34
C LEU A 157 21.17 16.88 -35.82
N ASN A 158 21.13 16.65 -34.52
CA ASN A 158 19.96 16.15 -33.83
C ASN A 158 19.61 17.17 -32.71
N VAL A 159 18.39 17.65 -32.73
CA VAL A 159 17.86 18.58 -31.72
C VAL A 159 16.58 17.98 -31.18
N LEU A 160 16.51 17.84 -29.86
CA LEU A 160 15.32 17.40 -29.14
C LEU A 160 14.85 18.55 -28.24
N LEU A 161 13.57 18.89 -28.37
CA LEU A 161 12.87 19.77 -27.45
C LEU A 161 11.73 18.98 -26.82
N GLY A 162 11.58 19.09 -25.51
CA GLY A 162 10.54 18.39 -24.78
C GLY A 162 9.84 19.29 -23.75
N HIS A 163 8.57 19.03 -23.53
CA HIS A 163 7.77 19.65 -22.51
C HIS A 163 6.92 18.56 -21.84
N GLU A 164 6.93 18.53 -20.52
CA GLU A 164 6.17 17.59 -19.73
C GLU A 164 5.38 18.31 -18.64
N VAL A 165 4.15 17.91 -18.48
CA VAL A 165 3.28 18.31 -17.35
C VAL A 165 2.70 17.06 -16.72
N SER A 166 2.74 17.01 -15.40
CA SER A 166 2.14 15.92 -14.64
C SER A 166 1.45 16.46 -13.39
N SER A 167 0.44 15.74 -12.95
CA SER A 167 -0.25 16.01 -11.69
C SER A 167 -0.62 14.69 -11.02
N SER A 168 -0.50 14.69 -9.70
CA SER A 168 -0.95 13.56 -8.89
C SER A 168 -1.74 14.09 -7.70
N GLN A 169 -2.91 13.53 -7.48
CA GLN A 169 -3.79 13.86 -6.37
C GLN A 169 -4.10 12.59 -5.58
N LYS A 170 -3.79 12.62 -4.28
CA LYS A 170 -4.15 11.57 -3.34
C LYS A 170 -5.20 12.10 -2.39
N LYS A 171 -6.27 11.32 -2.20
CA LYS A 171 -7.29 11.53 -1.16
C LYS A 171 -7.30 10.29 -0.27
N SER A 172 -7.28 10.51 1.03
CA SER A 172 -7.32 9.46 2.05
C SER A 172 -8.42 9.76 3.04
N ILE A 173 -9.17 8.73 3.41
CA ILE A 173 -10.14 8.75 4.49
C ILE A 173 -9.72 7.65 5.44
N GLU A 174 -9.42 8.03 6.66
CA GLU A 174 -9.06 7.14 7.74
C GLU A 174 -10.14 7.21 8.81
N ASN A 175 -10.66 6.08 9.20
CA ASN A 175 -11.63 5.96 10.28
C ASN A 175 -11.15 4.91 11.28
N VAL A 176 -11.16 5.29 12.54
CA VAL A 176 -10.83 4.41 13.67
C VAL A 176 -12.04 4.35 14.58
N SER A 177 -12.55 3.17 14.78
CA SER A 177 -13.63 2.91 15.70
C SER A 177 -13.12 2.04 16.84
N VAL A 178 -13.48 2.38 18.05
CA VAL A 178 -13.02 1.71 19.28
C VAL A 178 -14.21 1.41 20.17
N ALA A 179 -14.02 0.54 21.15
CA ALA A 179 -15.02 0.25 22.17
C ALA A 179 -16.24 -0.52 21.62
N PHE A 180 -16.04 -1.43 20.69
CA PHE A 180 -17.11 -2.33 20.28
C PHE A 180 -17.47 -3.32 21.39
N PRO A 181 -18.74 -3.79 21.43
CA PRO A 181 -19.10 -4.94 22.24
C PRO A 181 -18.22 -6.14 21.88
N VAL A 182 -17.79 -6.90 22.88
CA VAL A 182 -16.92 -8.08 22.71
C VAL A 182 -17.53 -9.15 21.82
N THR A 183 -18.85 -9.10 21.63
CA THR A 183 -19.62 -10.03 20.82
C THR A 183 -19.65 -9.68 19.31
N MET A 184 -19.15 -8.50 18.91
CA MET A 184 -19.10 -8.10 17.52
C MET A 184 -17.83 -8.62 16.85
N ASN A 185 -17.99 -9.15 15.65
CA ASN A 185 -16.92 -9.62 14.78
C ASN A 185 -16.71 -8.61 13.63
N PHE A 186 -15.71 -8.85 12.81
CA PHE A 186 -15.39 -8.06 11.62
C PHE A 186 -16.59 -7.96 10.65
N ASP A 187 -17.31 -9.07 10.46
CA ASP A 187 -18.46 -9.14 9.55
C ASP A 187 -19.69 -8.34 10.02
N ASP A 188 -19.67 -7.88 11.26
CA ASP A 188 -20.77 -7.11 11.87
C ASP A 188 -20.58 -5.59 11.74
N MET A 189 -19.50 -5.15 11.05
CA MET A 189 -19.13 -3.74 10.89
C MET A 189 -19.60 -3.12 9.55
#